data_c6452d2bab2eda131042b4173c4dd0a0
#
_entry.id   c6452d2bab2eda131042b4173c4dd0a0
#
_cell.length_a   1.000
_cell.length_b   1.000
_cell.length_c   1.000
_cell.angle_alpha   90.00
_cell.angle_beta   90.00
_cell.angle_gamma   90.00
#
_symmetry.space_group_name_H-M   'P 1'
#
loop_
_entity.id
_entity.type
_entity.pdbx_description
1 polymer ?
#
loop_
_entity_poly.entity_id
_entity_poly.type
_entity_poly.pdbx_seq_one_letter_code
_entity_poly.pdbx_strand_id
1 'polypeptide(L)'
;ARTVSTAIEASCNYFFYEVGYRLGDKSGSYSSKEGLKYLEKYATQLGLNKQSGIELDESSPQVSDETSVRSAIGQGRNSFTPSQIANYVTTLSNSGTVYDLSIMDKITDDNGKTVKKYGVKKVRQLHYDTTYWNAVHTGMRGVVSGKDSSVSSIFQGMKVKLAGKTGTAQENKKRPNHALFISYGPYEKPEITTTVVIPFGYTSSNAAATAKDIYEYYFANDKT
;
A
#
# COMPACT_ATOMS: atom_id res chain seq x y z
N ALA A 1 -11.16 11.52 13.47
CA ALA A 1 -10.87 12.10 12.15
C ALA A 1 -12.15 12.63 11.51
N ARG A 2 -12.05 13.73 10.75
CA ARG A 2 -13.21 14.35 10.07
C ARG A 2 -13.19 14.16 8.54
N THR A 3 -12.03 13.89 7.99
CA THR A 3 -11.83 13.69 6.53
C THR A 3 -11.07 12.41 6.29
N VAL A 4 -11.08 11.92 5.05
CA VAL A 4 -10.28 10.76 4.62
C VAL A 4 -8.79 11.00 4.91
N SER A 5 -8.26 12.19 4.56
CA SER A 5 -6.85 12.51 4.78
C SER A 5 -6.45 12.43 6.26
N THR A 6 -7.23 13.06 7.15
CA THR A 6 -6.95 13.01 8.58
C THR A 6 -7.17 11.62 9.18
N ALA A 7 -8.06 10.83 8.61
CA ALA A 7 -8.26 9.44 9.02
C ALA A 7 -7.09 8.52 8.63
N ILE A 8 -6.50 8.73 7.44
CA ILE A 8 -5.30 8.02 6.99
C ILE A 8 -4.10 8.41 7.86
N GLU A 9 -3.89 9.72 8.09
CA GLU A 9 -2.80 10.25 8.92
C GLU A 9 -2.81 9.62 10.33
N ALA A 10 -3.94 9.72 11.02
CA ALA A 10 -4.10 9.21 12.38
C ALA A 10 -4.35 7.68 12.44
N SER A 11 -4.38 6.98 11.31
CA SER A 11 -4.74 5.56 11.24
C SER A 11 -6.04 5.24 12.00
N CYS A 12 -7.09 6.03 11.79
CA CYS A 12 -8.31 6.03 12.58
C CYS A 12 -9.22 4.86 12.24
N ASN A 13 -9.15 3.77 12.99
CA ASN A 13 -9.99 2.59 12.80
C ASN A 13 -11.48 2.90 12.82
N TYR A 14 -11.93 3.78 13.76
CA TYR A 14 -13.33 4.15 13.85
C TYR A 14 -13.88 4.75 12.56
N PHE A 15 -13.11 5.62 11.90
CA PHE A 15 -13.51 6.20 10.61
C PHE A 15 -13.70 5.11 9.54
N PHE A 16 -12.77 4.17 9.45
CA PHE A 16 -12.85 3.10 8.45
C PHE A 16 -13.85 2.00 8.83
N TYR A 17 -14.12 1.77 10.10
CA TYR A 17 -15.27 0.94 10.52
C TYR A 17 -16.59 1.53 10.03
N GLU A 18 -16.76 2.84 10.17
CA GLU A 18 -17.94 3.56 9.67
C GLU A 18 -18.03 3.48 8.13
N VAL A 19 -16.91 3.58 7.41
CA VAL A 19 -16.88 3.36 5.96
C VAL A 19 -17.34 1.93 5.64
N GLY A 20 -16.78 0.91 6.30
CA GLY A 20 -17.17 -0.48 6.09
C GLY A 20 -18.63 -0.77 6.41
N TYR A 21 -19.19 -0.10 7.43
CA TYR A 21 -20.60 -0.17 7.76
C TYR A 21 -21.45 0.46 6.67
N ARG A 22 -21.17 1.71 6.27
CA ARG A 22 -21.95 2.44 5.24
C ARG A 22 -21.92 1.78 3.88
N LEU A 23 -20.82 1.11 3.51
CA LEU A 23 -20.79 0.32 2.27
C LEU A 23 -21.81 -0.83 2.27
N GLY A 24 -22.17 -1.34 3.45
CA GLY A 24 -23.17 -2.39 3.62
C GLY A 24 -24.57 -1.87 3.97
N ASP A 25 -24.72 -0.60 4.32
CA ASP A 25 -26.00 -0.03 4.72
C ASP A 25 -26.77 0.49 3.49
N LYS A 26 -27.92 -0.14 3.24
CA LYS A 26 -28.88 0.31 2.23
C LYS A 26 -30.17 0.71 2.92
N SER A 27 -30.39 2.01 3.06
CA SER A 27 -31.65 2.56 3.60
C SER A 27 -32.00 2.03 4.99
N GLY A 28 -31.02 1.93 5.87
CA GLY A 28 -31.21 1.48 7.26
C GLY A 28 -31.19 -0.05 7.45
N SER A 29 -30.84 -0.79 6.41
CA SER A 29 -30.66 -2.26 6.49
C SER A 29 -29.21 -2.62 6.17
N TYR A 30 -28.44 -2.99 7.19
CA TYR A 30 -27.04 -3.37 7.04
C TYR A 30 -26.89 -4.80 6.53
N SER A 31 -26.05 -4.96 5.49
CA SER A 31 -25.61 -6.25 4.96
C SER A 31 -24.10 -6.25 4.76
N SER A 32 -23.38 -7.01 5.57
CA SER A 32 -21.93 -7.19 5.42
C SER A 32 -21.54 -7.71 4.02
N LYS A 33 -22.36 -8.60 3.46
CA LYS A 33 -22.16 -9.15 2.11
C LYS A 33 -22.16 -8.06 1.02
N GLU A 34 -23.05 -7.08 1.13
CA GLU A 34 -23.08 -5.96 0.19
C GLU A 34 -21.84 -5.06 0.37
N GLY A 35 -21.46 -4.76 1.60
CA GLY A 35 -20.24 -3.99 1.89
C GLY A 35 -18.97 -4.67 1.38
N LEU A 36 -18.87 -5.99 1.52
CA LEU A 36 -17.74 -6.78 1.01
C LEU A 36 -17.63 -6.73 -0.52
N LYS A 37 -18.75 -6.74 -1.25
CA LYS A 37 -18.74 -6.57 -2.71
C LYS A 37 -18.08 -5.26 -3.16
N TYR A 38 -18.30 -4.16 -2.42
CA TYR A 38 -17.65 -2.89 -2.71
C TYR A 38 -16.15 -2.96 -2.41
N LEU A 39 -15.75 -3.52 -1.27
CA LEU A 39 -14.33 -3.68 -0.93
C LEU A 39 -13.61 -4.55 -1.97
N GLU A 40 -14.18 -5.69 -2.36
CA GLU A 40 -13.64 -6.56 -3.40
C GLU A 40 -13.54 -5.85 -4.76
N LYS A 41 -14.58 -5.08 -5.14
CA LYS A 41 -14.59 -4.29 -6.37
C LYS A 41 -13.38 -3.33 -6.42
N TYR A 42 -13.16 -2.57 -5.36
CA TYR A 42 -12.05 -1.60 -5.32
C TYR A 42 -10.70 -2.28 -5.18
N ALA A 43 -10.59 -3.34 -4.39
CA ALA A 43 -9.39 -4.17 -4.31
C ALA A 43 -9.00 -4.72 -5.70
N THR A 44 -9.98 -5.23 -6.45
CA THR A 44 -9.81 -5.70 -7.83
C THR A 44 -9.34 -4.60 -8.77
N GLN A 45 -9.95 -3.42 -8.70
CA GLN A 45 -9.55 -2.29 -9.53
C GLN A 45 -8.12 -1.86 -9.25
N LEU A 46 -7.71 -1.87 -7.99
CA LEU A 46 -6.36 -1.51 -7.53
C LEU A 46 -5.32 -2.64 -7.66
N GLY A 47 -5.69 -3.79 -8.23
CA GLY A 47 -4.76 -4.88 -8.55
C GLY A 47 -4.57 -5.93 -7.45
N LEU A 48 -5.33 -5.86 -6.34
CA LEU A 48 -5.19 -6.77 -5.19
C LEU A 48 -5.95 -8.12 -5.34
N ASN A 49 -6.55 -8.40 -6.49
CA ASN A 49 -7.28 -9.66 -6.72
C ASN A 49 -6.51 -10.64 -7.60
N LYS A 50 -5.28 -10.35 -7.96
CA LYS A 50 -4.42 -11.19 -8.81
C LYS A 50 -2.98 -11.14 -8.33
N GLN A 51 -2.19 -12.10 -8.77
CA GLN A 51 -0.74 -12.08 -8.62
C GLN A 51 -0.14 -10.82 -9.25
N SER A 52 1.01 -10.36 -8.73
CA SER A 52 1.62 -9.09 -9.11
C SER A 52 2.20 -9.09 -10.52
N GLY A 53 2.42 -10.27 -11.10
CA GLY A 53 3.06 -10.46 -12.41
C GLY A 53 4.57 -10.68 -12.35
N ILE A 54 5.16 -10.63 -11.14
CA ILE A 54 6.59 -10.94 -10.94
C ILE A 54 6.89 -12.38 -11.38
N GLU A 55 8.08 -12.62 -11.91
CA GLU A 55 8.50 -13.93 -12.48
C GLU A 55 8.95 -14.94 -11.41
N LEU A 56 8.49 -14.76 -10.17
CA LEU A 56 8.70 -15.71 -9.06
C LEU A 56 7.36 -16.35 -8.67
N ASP A 57 7.44 -17.52 -8.03
CA ASP A 57 6.27 -18.17 -7.47
C ASP A 57 5.62 -17.28 -6.43
N GLU A 58 4.33 -17.05 -6.57
CA GLU A 58 3.58 -16.13 -5.74
C GLU A 58 2.25 -16.78 -5.33
N SER A 59 1.93 -16.71 -4.04
CA SER A 59 0.63 -17.18 -3.54
C SER A 59 -0.50 -16.35 -4.15
N SER A 60 -1.65 -16.98 -4.38
CA SER A 60 -2.84 -16.26 -4.80
C SER A 60 -3.30 -15.28 -3.72
N PRO A 61 -3.66 -14.05 -4.09
CA PRO A 61 -4.18 -13.08 -3.13
C PRO A 61 -5.57 -13.47 -2.65
N GLN A 62 -5.88 -13.08 -1.42
CA GLN A 62 -7.23 -13.19 -0.89
C GLN A 62 -7.70 -11.85 -0.35
N VAL A 63 -8.77 -11.33 -0.93
CA VAL A 63 -9.53 -10.21 -0.35
C VAL A 63 -10.48 -10.79 0.70
N SER A 64 -10.55 -10.16 1.88
CA SER A 64 -11.36 -10.66 2.99
C SER A 64 -12.84 -10.80 2.63
N ASP A 65 -13.43 -11.90 3.08
CA ASP A 65 -14.83 -12.27 2.92
C ASP A 65 -15.55 -12.45 4.27
N GLU A 66 -14.97 -11.96 5.38
CA GLU A 66 -15.58 -12.09 6.71
C GLU A 66 -16.67 -11.04 6.96
N THR A 67 -16.29 -9.82 7.29
CA THR A 67 -17.22 -8.70 7.50
C THR A 67 -16.68 -7.41 6.87
N SER A 68 -17.56 -6.59 6.30
CA SER A 68 -17.15 -5.33 5.65
C SER A 68 -16.50 -4.37 6.65
N VAL A 69 -16.97 -4.32 7.88
CA VAL A 69 -16.44 -3.43 8.93
C VAL A 69 -14.99 -3.78 9.29
N ARG A 70 -14.68 -5.05 9.58
CA ARG A 70 -13.31 -5.48 9.89
C ARG A 70 -12.40 -5.44 8.67
N SER A 71 -12.92 -5.81 7.51
CA SER A 71 -12.16 -5.81 6.26
C SER A 71 -11.78 -4.41 5.82
N ALA A 72 -12.57 -3.39 6.14
CA ALA A 72 -12.29 -1.99 5.82
C ALA A 72 -11.05 -1.41 6.55
N ILE A 73 -10.59 -2.03 7.62
CA ILE A 73 -9.33 -1.69 8.30
C ILE A 73 -8.18 -2.66 7.92
N GLY A 74 -8.38 -3.53 6.95
CA GLY A 74 -7.38 -4.52 6.52
C GLY A 74 -7.31 -5.79 7.38
N GLN A 75 -8.19 -5.94 8.39
CA GLN A 75 -8.31 -7.15 9.19
C GLN A 75 -9.22 -8.19 8.51
N GLY A 76 -9.40 -9.33 9.14
CA GLY A 76 -10.13 -10.45 8.58
C GLY A 76 -9.21 -11.39 7.80
N ARG A 77 -9.76 -12.07 6.78
CA ARG A 77 -9.01 -13.04 5.97
C ARG A 77 -8.26 -12.43 4.78
N ASN A 78 -7.89 -11.13 4.84
CA ASN A 78 -7.01 -10.55 3.84
C ASN A 78 -5.65 -11.24 3.86
N SER A 79 -5.18 -11.69 2.69
CA SER A 79 -3.86 -12.33 2.54
C SER A 79 -3.23 -11.90 1.23
N PHE A 80 -2.09 -11.22 1.32
CA PHE A 80 -1.36 -10.67 0.18
C PHE A 80 0.13 -10.89 0.37
N THR A 81 0.84 -11.18 -0.72
CA THR A 81 2.31 -11.19 -0.72
C THR A 81 2.86 -9.75 -0.68
N PRO A 82 4.10 -9.55 -0.21
CA PRO A 82 4.75 -8.23 -0.28
C PRO A 82 4.78 -7.64 -1.70
N SER A 83 4.95 -8.47 -2.73
CA SER A 83 4.93 -8.06 -4.14
C SER A 83 3.55 -7.55 -4.59
N GLN A 84 2.46 -8.21 -4.18
CA GLN A 84 1.10 -7.72 -4.46
C GLN A 84 0.83 -6.38 -3.78
N ILE A 85 1.27 -6.21 -2.54
CA ILE A 85 1.18 -4.92 -1.83
C ILE A 85 2.06 -3.86 -2.52
N ALA A 86 3.27 -4.20 -2.98
CA ALA A 86 4.14 -3.29 -3.73
C ALA A 86 3.48 -2.81 -5.04
N ASN A 87 2.81 -3.70 -5.76
CA ASN A 87 2.03 -3.34 -6.94
C ASN A 87 0.89 -2.36 -6.60
N TYR A 88 0.17 -2.64 -5.51
CA TYR A 88 -0.87 -1.75 -5.00
C TYR A 88 -0.31 -0.35 -4.65
N VAL A 89 0.81 -0.28 -3.94
CA VAL A 89 1.47 0.99 -3.60
C VAL A 89 1.90 1.76 -4.84
N THR A 90 2.44 1.06 -5.84
CA THR A 90 2.79 1.63 -7.14
C THR A 90 1.56 2.25 -7.82
N THR A 91 0.43 1.55 -7.79
CA THR A 91 -0.85 2.05 -8.32
C THR A 91 -1.34 3.29 -7.58
N LEU A 92 -1.17 3.35 -6.26
CA LEU A 92 -1.50 4.54 -5.47
C LEU A 92 -0.58 5.70 -5.84
N SER A 93 0.74 5.49 -5.83
CA SER A 93 1.73 6.55 -6.03
C SER A 93 1.61 7.25 -7.38
N ASN A 94 1.17 6.53 -8.41
CA ASN A 94 1.01 7.06 -9.78
C ASN A 94 -0.44 7.46 -10.13
N SER A 95 -1.32 7.55 -9.14
CA SER A 95 -2.73 7.92 -9.31
C SER A 95 -3.51 7.03 -10.28
N GLY A 96 -3.28 5.71 -10.18
CA GLY A 96 -4.19 4.71 -10.75
C GLY A 96 -3.69 3.96 -11.99
N THR A 97 -2.43 4.05 -12.36
CA THR A 97 -1.88 3.14 -13.37
C THR A 97 -1.50 1.82 -12.72
N VAL A 98 -2.16 0.74 -13.12
CA VAL A 98 -1.86 -0.63 -12.67
C VAL A 98 -0.90 -1.28 -13.64
N TYR A 99 0.20 -1.84 -13.14
CA TYR A 99 1.20 -2.57 -13.91
C TYR A 99 1.23 -4.05 -13.52
N ASP A 100 1.76 -4.92 -14.39
CA ASP A 100 2.37 -6.17 -13.95
C ASP A 100 3.82 -5.86 -13.57
N LEU A 101 4.25 -6.35 -12.40
CA LEU A 101 5.63 -6.20 -11.96
C LEU A 101 6.55 -7.16 -12.70
N SER A 102 7.82 -6.81 -12.82
CA SER A 102 8.87 -7.66 -13.39
C SER A 102 10.20 -7.36 -12.70
N ILE A 103 10.98 -8.37 -12.42
CA ILE A 103 12.38 -8.26 -11.98
C ILE A 103 13.36 -8.44 -13.15
N MET A 104 12.86 -8.82 -14.34
CA MET A 104 13.68 -8.97 -15.51
C MET A 104 13.79 -7.65 -16.28
N ASP A 105 15.01 -7.15 -16.45
CA ASP A 105 15.29 -6.00 -17.34
C ASP A 105 15.66 -6.47 -18.73
N LYS A 106 16.71 -7.29 -18.86
CA LYS A 106 17.24 -7.74 -20.16
C LYS A 106 17.97 -9.06 -20.06
N ILE A 107 18.09 -9.73 -21.19
CA ILE A 107 18.98 -10.87 -21.43
C ILE A 107 20.11 -10.38 -22.33
N THR A 108 21.34 -10.69 -21.97
CA THR A 108 22.53 -10.41 -22.78
C THR A 108 23.20 -11.70 -23.22
N ASP A 109 23.92 -11.66 -24.34
CA ASP A 109 24.85 -12.71 -24.72
C ASP A 109 26.16 -12.61 -23.92
N ASP A 110 27.09 -13.55 -24.18
CA ASP A 110 28.38 -13.61 -23.49
C ASP A 110 29.27 -12.37 -23.74
N ASN A 111 29.00 -11.60 -24.78
CA ASN A 111 29.71 -10.36 -25.12
C ASN A 111 29.01 -9.12 -24.52
N GLY A 112 27.95 -9.30 -23.72
CA GLY A 112 27.18 -8.22 -23.10
C GLY A 112 26.17 -7.53 -24.04
N LYS A 113 25.99 -8.00 -25.27
CA LYS A 113 25.02 -7.47 -26.22
C LYS A 113 23.61 -7.91 -25.82
N THR A 114 22.68 -6.96 -25.75
CA THR A 114 21.28 -7.24 -25.41
C THR A 114 20.63 -8.12 -26.48
N VAL A 115 20.21 -9.31 -26.09
CA VAL A 115 19.45 -10.26 -26.92
C VAL A 115 17.96 -10.02 -26.81
N LYS A 116 17.48 -9.72 -25.58
CA LYS A 116 16.09 -9.43 -25.31
C LYS A 116 15.97 -8.39 -24.20
N LYS A 117 15.10 -7.41 -24.39
CA LYS A 117 14.74 -6.44 -23.35
C LYS A 117 13.28 -6.65 -22.92
N TYR A 118 13.04 -6.61 -21.62
CA TYR A 118 11.70 -6.63 -21.05
C TYR A 118 11.24 -5.19 -20.85
N GLY A 119 9.99 -4.93 -21.11
CA GLY A 119 9.39 -3.60 -20.97
C GLY A 119 8.36 -3.56 -19.87
N VAL A 120 7.99 -2.35 -19.51
CA VAL A 120 6.90 -2.11 -18.56
C VAL A 120 5.57 -2.57 -19.17
N LYS A 121 4.83 -3.40 -18.44
CA LYS A 121 3.53 -3.89 -18.86
C LYS A 121 2.42 -3.20 -18.10
N LYS A 122 1.81 -2.20 -18.74
CA LYS A 122 0.61 -1.52 -18.23
C LYS A 122 -0.60 -2.44 -18.39
N VAL A 123 -1.33 -2.69 -17.31
CA VAL A 123 -2.53 -3.52 -17.28
C VAL A 123 -3.78 -2.69 -17.51
N ARG A 124 -3.90 -1.57 -16.77
CA ARG A 124 -5.06 -0.66 -16.88
C ARG A 124 -4.73 0.72 -16.34
N GLN A 125 -5.61 1.67 -16.65
CA GLN A 125 -5.64 2.99 -16.03
C GLN A 125 -6.98 3.16 -15.32
N LEU A 126 -6.92 3.58 -14.07
CA LEU A 126 -8.10 3.97 -13.30
C LEU A 126 -8.38 5.47 -13.53
N HIS A 127 -9.62 5.80 -13.78
CA HIS A 127 -10.07 7.17 -14.03
C HIS A 127 -10.97 7.63 -12.87
N TYR A 128 -10.36 7.81 -11.69
CA TYR A 128 -11.03 8.45 -10.57
C TYR A 128 -10.79 9.95 -10.58
N ASP A 129 -11.71 10.70 -9.98
CA ASP A 129 -11.54 12.12 -9.79
C ASP A 129 -10.23 12.42 -9.01
N THR A 130 -9.52 13.46 -9.44
CA THR A 130 -8.26 13.87 -8.83
C THR A 130 -8.41 14.25 -7.34
N THR A 131 -9.59 14.69 -6.92
CA THR A 131 -9.89 15.00 -5.52
C THR A 131 -9.76 13.76 -4.63
N TYR A 132 -10.12 12.58 -5.11
CA TYR A 132 -9.96 11.33 -4.36
C TYR A 132 -8.50 10.94 -4.22
N TRP A 133 -7.74 11.01 -5.30
CA TRP A 133 -6.30 10.77 -5.26
C TRP A 133 -5.61 11.74 -4.30
N ASN A 134 -5.90 13.04 -4.42
CA ASN A 134 -5.34 14.06 -3.55
C ASN A 134 -5.67 13.83 -2.07
N ALA A 135 -6.89 13.38 -1.76
CA ALA A 135 -7.27 13.06 -0.38
C ALA A 135 -6.43 11.92 0.20
N VAL A 136 -6.18 10.86 -0.58
CA VAL A 136 -5.34 9.73 -0.19
C VAL A 136 -3.88 10.15 -0.07
N HIS A 137 -3.32 10.82 -1.07
CA HIS A 137 -1.93 11.28 -1.08
C HIS A 137 -1.64 12.23 0.09
N THR A 138 -2.54 13.19 0.35
CA THR A 138 -2.44 14.10 1.50
C THR A 138 -2.44 13.33 2.82
N GLY A 139 -3.33 12.35 2.97
CA GLY A 139 -3.36 11.51 4.15
C GLY A 139 -2.07 10.68 4.32
N MET A 140 -1.58 10.06 3.26
CA MET A 140 -0.32 9.31 3.28
C MET A 140 0.89 10.23 3.54
N ARG A 141 0.88 11.46 3.05
CA ARG A 141 1.89 12.47 3.40
C ARG A 141 1.83 12.79 4.89
N GLY A 142 0.62 12.96 5.46
CA GLY A 142 0.39 13.19 6.88
C GLY A 142 0.96 12.08 7.76
N VAL A 143 0.89 10.82 7.36
CA VAL A 143 1.52 9.70 8.11
C VAL A 143 3.01 9.90 8.31
N VAL A 144 3.72 10.51 7.36
CA VAL A 144 5.17 10.71 7.43
C VAL A 144 5.57 12.04 8.08
N SER A 145 4.69 13.04 8.07
CA SER A 145 5.04 14.40 8.51
C SER A 145 4.04 15.07 9.43
N GLY A 146 2.88 14.49 9.63
CA GLY A 146 1.80 15.09 10.41
C GLY A 146 1.95 14.89 11.92
N LYS A 147 1.31 15.75 12.68
CA LYS A 147 1.35 15.74 14.14
C LYS A 147 0.55 14.61 14.77
N ASP A 148 -0.46 14.10 14.08
CA ASP A 148 -1.36 13.05 14.57
C ASP A 148 -0.87 11.64 14.18
N SER A 149 0.30 11.55 13.50
CA SER A 149 0.92 10.30 13.12
C SER A 149 1.79 9.72 14.23
N SER A 150 1.73 8.41 14.40
CA SER A 150 2.56 7.66 15.37
C SER A 150 4.01 7.43 14.89
N VAL A 151 4.34 7.73 13.64
CA VAL A 151 5.65 7.42 13.04
C VAL A 151 6.34 8.64 12.40
N SER A 152 5.72 9.81 12.41
CA SER A 152 6.29 11.00 11.74
C SER A 152 7.64 11.41 12.32
N SER A 153 7.89 11.19 13.60
CA SER A 153 9.19 11.47 14.24
C SER A 153 10.35 10.65 13.65
N ILE A 154 10.08 9.46 13.13
CA ILE A 154 11.09 8.61 12.48
C ILE A 154 11.66 9.30 11.25
N PHE A 155 10.85 10.03 10.50
CA PHE A 155 11.20 10.66 9.23
C PHE A 155 11.71 12.10 9.37
N GLN A 156 11.88 12.60 10.62
CA GLN A 156 12.45 13.92 10.83
C GLN A 156 13.87 14.00 10.28
N GLY A 157 14.18 15.13 9.64
CA GLY A 157 15.50 15.39 9.05
C GLY A 157 15.71 14.79 7.65
N MET A 158 14.78 14.02 7.12
CA MET A 158 14.88 13.53 5.75
C MET A 158 14.81 14.68 4.73
N LYS A 159 15.73 14.67 3.77
CA LYS A 159 15.78 15.67 2.69
C LYS A 159 14.68 15.50 1.66
N VAL A 160 14.20 14.27 1.48
CA VAL A 160 13.16 13.91 0.51
C VAL A 160 11.83 13.78 1.23
N LYS A 161 10.79 14.40 0.69
CA LYS A 161 9.43 14.25 1.21
C LYS A 161 8.87 12.89 0.77
N LEU A 162 8.37 12.14 1.71
CA LEU A 162 7.77 10.84 1.49
C LEU A 162 6.27 10.85 1.81
N ALA A 163 5.56 9.86 1.32
CA ALA A 163 4.23 9.52 1.77
C ALA A 163 4.15 8.03 2.08
N GLY A 164 3.35 7.64 3.07
CA GLY A 164 3.28 6.24 3.47
C GLY A 164 2.06 5.89 4.29
N LYS A 165 1.96 4.62 4.69
CA LYS A 165 0.93 4.12 5.59
C LYS A 165 1.46 2.98 6.43
N THR A 166 1.21 3.06 7.72
CA THR A 166 1.50 2.02 8.69
C THR A 166 0.48 0.90 8.62
N GLY A 167 0.92 -0.32 8.85
CA GLY A 167 0.06 -1.48 9.08
C GLY A 167 0.57 -2.30 10.26
N THR A 168 -0.36 -2.73 11.12
CA THR A 168 -0.07 -3.68 12.20
C THR A 168 -1.11 -4.77 12.11
N ALA A 169 -0.70 -5.95 11.62
CA ALA A 169 -1.60 -7.07 11.41
C ALA A 169 -1.47 -8.10 12.54
N GLN A 170 -2.59 -8.38 13.20
CA GLN A 170 -2.67 -9.40 14.22
C GLN A 170 -3.13 -10.72 13.61
N GLU A 171 -2.25 -11.69 13.50
CA GLU A 171 -2.60 -13.04 13.09
C GLU A 171 -3.26 -13.82 14.25
N ASN A 172 -2.64 -13.73 15.42
CA ASN A 172 -3.13 -14.45 16.60
C ASN A 172 -2.70 -13.72 17.89
N LYS A 173 -3.47 -13.90 18.96
CA LYS A 173 -3.20 -13.24 20.27
C LYS A 173 -1.96 -13.75 21.00
N LYS A 174 -1.40 -14.90 20.62
CA LYS A 174 -0.26 -15.52 21.27
C LYS A 174 1.08 -15.16 20.63
N ARG A 175 1.07 -14.47 19.49
CA ARG A 175 2.26 -14.06 18.75
C ARG A 175 2.30 -12.55 18.59
N PRO A 176 3.49 -11.95 18.49
CA PRO A 176 3.60 -10.54 18.14
C PRO A 176 2.92 -10.22 16.80
N ASN A 177 2.46 -9.01 16.65
CA ASN A 177 1.86 -8.55 15.39
C ASN A 177 2.91 -8.46 14.27
N HIS A 178 2.48 -8.64 13.03
CA HIS A 178 3.30 -8.30 11.87
C HIS A 178 3.40 -6.79 11.76
N ALA A 179 4.60 -6.28 11.49
CA ALA A 179 4.84 -4.87 11.24
C ALA A 179 4.91 -4.60 9.73
N LEU A 180 4.11 -3.64 9.26
CA LEU A 180 4.05 -3.27 7.86
C LEU A 180 4.21 -1.76 7.71
N PHE A 181 4.89 -1.37 6.64
CA PHE A 181 4.91 0.01 6.18
C PHE A 181 4.99 0.03 4.66
N ILE A 182 4.08 0.77 4.04
CA ILE A 182 4.09 1.03 2.61
C ILE A 182 4.37 2.52 2.38
N SER A 183 5.14 2.85 1.37
CA SER A 183 5.48 4.24 1.09
C SER A 183 5.96 4.47 -0.33
N TYR A 184 6.03 5.74 -0.70
CA TYR A 184 6.62 6.18 -1.95
C TYR A 184 7.33 7.53 -1.78
N GLY A 185 8.26 7.81 -2.66
CA GLY A 185 9.01 9.05 -2.71
C GLY A 185 9.69 9.31 -4.06
N PRO A 186 10.03 10.58 -4.38
CA PRO A 186 9.56 11.81 -3.71
C PRO A 186 8.04 11.99 -3.76
N TYR A 187 7.46 12.70 -2.80
CA TYR A 187 6.00 12.88 -2.71
C TYR A 187 5.40 13.53 -3.96
N GLU A 188 6.04 14.57 -4.47
CA GLU A 188 5.53 15.35 -5.60
C GLU A 188 5.70 14.63 -6.94
N LYS A 189 6.74 13.80 -7.07
CA LYS A 189 7.05 13.02 -8.28
C LYS A 189 7.63 11.68 -7.89
N PRO A 190 6.79 10.68 -7.61
CA PRO A 190 7.24 9.37 -7.14
C PRO A 190 8.19 8.67 -8.14
N GLU A 191 9.35 8.24 -7.64
CA GLU A 191 10.37 7.50 -8.38
C GLU A 191 10.52 6.08 -7.86
N ILE A 192 10.33 5.91 -6.55
CA ILE A 192 10.46 4.61 -5.89
C ILE A 192 9.30 4.40 -4.90
N THR A 193 8.83 3.18 -4.82
CA THR A 193 7.92 2.71 -3.77
C THR A 193 8.61 1.70 -2.88
N THR A 194 8.24 1.64 -1.61
CA THR A 194 8.70 0.60 -0.69
C THR A 194 7.53 -0.11 -0.04
N THR A 195 7.70 -1.41 0.16
CA THR A 195 6.80 -2.26 0.94
C THR A 195 7.64 -3.07 1.90
N VAL A 196 7.57 -2.72 3.16
CA VAL A 196 8.31 -3.39 4.24
C VAL A 196 7.33 -4.22 5.05
N VAL A 197 7.59 -5.52 5.11
CA VAL A 197 6.83 -6.49 5.92
C VAL A 197 7.81 -7.21 6.82
N ILE A 198 7.64 -7.07 8.14
CA ILE A 198 8.44 -7.76 9.14
C ILE A 198 7.50 -8.73 9.89
N PRO A 199 7.56 -10.04 9.58
CA PRO A 199 6.79 -11.03 10.33
C PRO A 199 7.12 -10.95 11.82
N PHE A 200 6.08 -10.91 12.65
CA PHE A 200 6.23 -10.77 14.11
C PHE A 200 7.07 -9.57 14.57
N GLY A 201 7.05 -8.50 13.79
CA GLY A 201 7.87 -7.29 13.98
C GLY A 201 7.35 -6.34 15.06
N TYR A 202 6.37 -6.74 15.86
CA TYR A 202 5.75 -6.02 16.99
C TYR A 202 4.98 -4.77 16.60
N THR A 203 5.65 -3.77 16.07
CA THR A 203 5.06 -2.45 15.76
C THR A 203 5.46 -1.97 14.38
N SER A 204 4.53 -1.29 13.70
CA SER A 204 4.78 -0.69 12.39
C SER A 204 5.92 0.35 12.37
N SER A 205 6.32 0.86 13.53
CA SER A 205 7.49 1.75 13.65
C SER A 205 8.79 1.08 13.19
N ASN A 206 8.94 -0.23 13.43
CA ASN A 206 10.11 -0.98 12.96
C ASN A 206 10.16 -1.07 11.43
N ALA A 207 9.01 -1.31 10.79
CA ALA A 207 8.91 -1.31 9.33
C ALA A 207 9.11 0.10 8.74
N ALA A 208 8.62 1.14 9.42
CA ALA A 208 8.82 2.53 9.02
C ALA A 208 10.31 2.95 9.10
N ALA A 209 11.01 2.55 10.15
CA ALA A 209 12.44 2.81 10.29
C ALA A 209 13.25 2.14 9.15
N THR A 210 12.96 0.87 8.87
CA THR A 210 13.59 0.16 7.74
C THR A 210 13.31 0.85 6.40
N ALA A 211 12.09 1.33 6.18
CA ALA A 211 11.76 2.07 4.96
C ALA A 211 12.55 3.39 4.86
N LYS A 212 12.74 4.11 5.99
CA LYS A 212 13.59 5.31 6.04
C LYS A 212 15.00 4.99 5.56
N ASP A 213 15.64 3.95 6.11
CA ASP A 213 17.02 3.56 5.75
C ASP A 213 17.13 3.25 4.25
N ILE A 214 16.12 2.59 3.66
CA ILE A 214 16.08 2.33 2.22
C ILE A 214 16.07 3.64 1.41
N TYR A 215 15.25 4.62 1.79
CA TYR A 215 15.20 5.90 1.11
C TYR A 215 16.48 6.72 1.29
N GLU A 216 17.06 6.72 2.50
CA GLU A 216 18.34 7.40 2.74
C GLU A 216 19.44 6.82 1.86
N TYR A 217 19.51 5.49 1.75
CA TYR A 217 20.48 4.84 0.86
C TYR A 217 20.21 5.15 -0.62
N TYR A 218 18.97 5.04 -1.08
CA TYR A 218 18.60 5.27 -2.48
C TYR A 218 18.92 6.68 -2.93
N PHE A 219 18.46 7.69 -2.18
CA PHE A 219 18.66 9.08 -2.54
C PHE A 219 20.07 9.64 -2.19
N ALA A 220 20.86 8.95 -1.37
CA ALA A 220 22.26 9.30 -1.15
C ALA A 220 23.14 8.90 -2.34
N ASN A 221 22.79 7.80 -3.01
CA ASN A 221 23.59 7.23 -4.10
C ASN A 221 23.12 7.68 -5.50
N ASP A 222 22.00 8.39 -5.60
CA ASP A 222 21.44 8.88 -6.86
C ASP A 222 22.15 10.14 -7.41
N LYS A 223 23.38 10.40 -6.96
CA LYS A 223 24.24 11.52 -7.38
C LYS A 223 25.47 11.11 -8.18
N THR A 224 25.43 9.87 -8.74
CA THR A 224 26.52 9.43 -9.64
C THR A 224 26.03 9.26 -11.07
#